data_f258f6e9b981944d9417ccd948c558d6
#
_entry.id   f258f6e9b981944d9417ccd948c558d6
#
_cell.length_a   1.000
_cell.length_b   1.000
_cell.length_c   1.000
_cell.angle_alpha   90.00
_cell.angle_beta   90.00
_cell.angle_gamma   90.00
#
_symmetry.space_group_name_H-M   'P 1'
#
loop_
_entity.id
_entity.type
_entity.pdbx_description
1 polymer ?
#
loop_
_entity_poly.entity_id
_entity_poly.type
_entity_poly.pdbx_seq_one_letter_code
_entity_poly.pdbx_strand_id
1 'polypeptide(L)'
;MKIEVIIINLTGMILKMRYCILEQVGAGGEGHLYLARDMELGNYWAVKELPLEKKREARLLRLLEHPSIPRMVDYVENGDHCYLIMEYIRGKSLGQMLKEGHVFAVDELLSHGDTVLAVLEYLHGQKPPVYYGDLKPDNLMLSDSGKLYLV
;
A
#
# COMPACT_ATOMS: atom_id res chain seq x y z
N MET A 1 -33.18 10.31 -4.24
CA MET A 1 -32.19 11.09 -3.50
C MET A 1 -30.83 10.66 -4.03
N LYS A 2 -30.17 11.49 -4.84
CA LYS A 2 -28.82 11.23 -5.30
C LYS A 2 -27.87 11.57 -4.14
N ILE A 3 -27.19 10.59 -3.59
CA ILE A 3 -26.07 10.83 -2.71
C ILE A 3 -24.92 11.23 -3.63
N GLU A 4 -24.63 12.53 -3.69
CA GLU A 4 -23.38 12.99 -4.29
C GLU A 4 -22.25 12.53 -3.39
N VAL A 5 -21.51 11.53 -3.86
CA VAL A 5 -20.23 11.16 -3.24
C VAL A 5 -19.29 12.34 -3.51
N ILE A 6 -19.10 13.19 -2.51
CA ILE A 6 -18.09 14.24 -2.56
C ILE A 6 -16.73 13.50 -2.52
N ILE A 7 -16.10 13.35 -3.68
CA ILE A 7 -14.72 12.89 -3.77
C ILE A 7 -13.87 14.03 -3.21
N ILE A 8 -13.51 13.95 -1.94
CA ILE A 8 -12.55 14.88 -1.33
C ILE A 8 -11.18 14.54 -1.92
N ASN A 9 -10.77 15.29 -2.91
CA ASN A 9 -9.41 15.19 -3.44
C ASN A 9 -8.45 15.83 -2.41
N LEU A 10 -7.61 15.01 -1.77
CA LEU A 10 -6.64 15.45 -0.77
C LEU A 10 -5.39 16.10 -1.38
N THR A 11 -5.32 16.28 -2.70
CA THR A 11 -4.18 16.90 -3.37
C THR A 11 -3.89 18.29 -2.78
N GLY A 12 -2.63 18.51 -2.40
CA GLY A 12 -2.19 19.72 -1.73
C GLY A 12 -2.31 19.69 -0.20
N MET A 13 -2.98 18.68 0.39
CA MET A 13 -3.03 18.50 1.84
C MET A 13 -1.64 18.17 2.39
N ILE A 14 -1.30 18.76 3.52
CA ILE A 14 -0.03 18.53 4.19
C ILE A 14 -0.30 17.82 5.52
N LEU A 15 0.21 16.60 5.65
CA LEU A 15 0.14 15.82 6.88
C LEU A 15 1.40 16.08 7.74
N LYS A 16 1.22 16.28 9.05
CA LYS A 16 2.30 16.56 10.02
C LYS A 16 3.24 17.71 9.59
N MET A 17 2.76 18.68 8.81
CA MET A 17 3.58 19.76 8.23
C MET A 17 4.80 19.26 7.41
N ARG A 18 4.77 17.99 6.98
CA ARG A 18 5.88 17.32 6.31
C ARG A 18 5.51 16.63 5.01
N TYR A 19 4.42 15.86 4.98
CA TYR A 19 4.05 15.04 3.82
C TYR A 19 3.00 15.76 2.98
N CYS A 20 3.41 16.30 1.83
CA CYS A 20 2.50 16.95 0.89
C CYS A 20 1.89 15.92 -0.06
N ILE A 21 0.58 15.75 -0.03
CA ILE A 21 -0.15 14.86 -0.94
C ILE A 21 -0.18 15.47 -2.33
N LEU A 22 0.32 14.74 -3.33
CA LEU A 22 0.45 15.20 -4.71
C LEU A 22 -0.73 14.74 -5.56
N GLU A 23 -1.03 13.45 -5.54
CA GLU A 23 -2.07 12.84 -6.37
C GLU A 23 -2.57 11.53 -5.79
N GLN A 24 -3.79 11.16 -6.16
CA GLN A 24 -4.34 9.84 -5.86
C GLN A 24 -3.82 8.84 -6.90
N VAL A 25 -3.18 7.77 -6.44
CA VAL A 25 -2.59 6.72 -7.29
C VAL A 25 -3.37 5.41 -7.24
N GLY A 26 -4.33 5.28 -6.31
CA GLY A 26 -5.19 4.11 -6.21
C GLY A 26 -6.43 4.38 -5.37
N ALA A 27 -7.47 3.59 -5.64
CA ALA A 27 -8.69 3.53 -4.85
C ALA A 27 -9.17 2.08 -4.80
N GLY A 28 -9.57 1.62 -3.63
CA GLY A 28 -10.10 0.29 -3.41
C GLY A 28 -11.16 0.27 -2.31
N GLY A 29 -11.77 -0.88 -2.06
CA GLY A 29 -12.81 -1.04 -1.03
C GLY A 29 -12.34 -0.72 0.39
N GLU A 30 -11.04 -0.65 0.63
CA GLU A 30 -10.44 -0.39 1.94
C GLU A 30 -9.89 1.04 2.12
N GLY A 31 -10.02 1.93 1.13
CA GLY A 31 -9.56 3.30 1.22
C GLY A 31 -8.86 3.81 -0.04
N HIS A 32 -8.26 4.98 0.08
CA HIS A 32 -7.55 5.64 -1.00
C HIS A 32 -6.04 5.59 -0.78
N LEU A 33 -5.31 5.47 -1.90
CA LEU A 33 -3.85 5.51 -1.90
C LEU A 33 -3.39 6.76 -2.65
N TYR A 34 -2.49 7.50 -2.04
CA TYR A 34 -1.93 8.74 -2.58
C TYR A 34 -0.41 8.66 -2.69
N LEU A 35 0.13 9.37 -3.68
CA LEU A 35 1.54 9.72 -3.72
C LEU A 35 1.74 11.01 -2.91
N ALA A 36 2.72 11.02 -2.04
CA ALA A 36 3.11 12.19 -1.27
C ALA A 36 4.60 12.48 -1.39
N ARG A 37 4.98 13.75 -1.24
CA ARG A 37 6.36 14.19 -1.18
C ARG A 37 6.71 14.59 0.25
N ASP A 38 7.83 14.10 0.74
CA ASP A 38 8.45 14.58 1.97
C ASP A 38 9.05 15.98 1.71
N MET A 39 8.54 16.99 2.37
CA MET A 39 8.97 18.37 2.18
C MET A 39 10.34 18.66 2.81
N GLU A 40 10.78 17.83 3.77
CA GLU A 40 12.08 17.95 4.41
C GLU A 40 13.18 17.23 3.62
N LEU A 41 12.92 15.98 3.22
CA LEU A 41 13.91 15.11 2.58
C LEU A 41 13.79 15.04 1.06
N GLY A 42 12.65 15.48 0.49
CA GLY A 42 12.39 15.51 -0.95
C GLY A 42 12.05 14.18 -1.59
N ASN A 43 12.09 13.07 -0.86
CA ASN A 43 11.71 11.75 -1.34
C ASN A 43 10.19 11.56 -1.38
N TYR A 44 9.75 10.46 -2.01
CA TYR A 44 8.34 10.13 -2.20
C TYR A 44 7.91 9.00 -1.28
N TRP A 45 6.65 9.08 -0.83
CA TRP A 45 5.99 8.10 0.02
C TRP A 45 4.62 7.73 -0.55
N ALA A 46 4.15 6.54 -0.25
CA ALA A 46 2.75 6.18 -0.41
C ALA A 46 2.00 6.53 0.87
N VAL A 47 0.82 7.11 0.73
CA VAL A 47 -0.07 7.45 1.85
C VAL A 47 -1.39 6.72 1.67
N LYS A 48 -1.66 5.75 2.54
CA LYS A 48 -2.94 5.03 2.56
C LYS A 48 -3.88 5.70 3.55
N GLU A 49 -5.00 6.19 3.05
CA GLU A 49 -6.10 6.74 3.85
C GLU A 49 -7.02 5.61 4.29
N LEU A 50 -7.33 5.55 5.57
CA LEU A 50 -8.26 4.57 6.16
C LEU A 50 -9.22 5.29 7.11
N PRO A 51 -10.46 4.78 7.28
CA PRO A 51 -11.33 5.24 8.36
C PRO A 51 -10.66 5.05 9.72
N LEU A 52 -10.89 5.99 10.64
CA LEU A 52 -10.24 6.00 11.97
C LEU A 52 -10.60 4.75 12.81
N GLU A 53 -11.73 4.12 12.55
CA GLU A 53 -12.13 2.85 13.19
C GLU A 53 -11.14 1.71 12.91
N LYS A 54 -10.41 1.75 11.78
CA LYS A 54 -9.35 0.79 11.41
C LYS A 54 -7.98 1.10 12.02
N LYS A 55 -7.88 2.05 12.94
CA LYS A 55 -6.60 2.45 13.54
C LYS A 55 -5.83 1.32 14.26
N ARG A 56 -6.54 0.32 14.80
CA ARG A 56 -5.88 -0.84 15.42
C ARG A 56 -5.14 -1.68 14.39
N GLU A 57 -5.79 -1.95 13.26
CA GLU A 57 -5.19 -2.66 12.13
C GLU A 57 -3.99 -1.87 11.58
N ALA A 58 -4.17 -0.57 11.37
CA ALA A 58 -3.10 0.32 10.94
C ALA A 58 -1.86 0.28 11.85
N ARG A 59 -2.07 0.24 13.17
CA ARG A 59 -0.96 0.14 14.13
C ARG A 59 -0.26 -1.21 14.10
N LEU A 60 -0.98 -2.30 13.84
CA LEU A 60 -0.38 -3.63 13.68
C LEU A 60 0.50 -3.69 12.43
N LEU A 61 0.06 -3.11 11.31
CA LEU A 61 0.84 -3.04 10.07
C LEU A 61 2.18 -2.32 10.27
N ARG A 62 2.25 -1.34 11.20
CA ARG A 62 3.48 -0.63 11.53
C ARG A 62 4.57 -1.55 12.13
N LEU A 63 4.19 -2.65 12.73
CA LEU A 63 5.11 -3.59 13.38
C LEU A 63 5.66 -4.64 12.42
N LEU A 64 5.14 -4.67 11.18
CA LEU A 64 5.57 -5.64 10.18
C LEU A 64 6.87 -5.19 9.53
N GLU A 65 7.86 -6.08 9.54
CA GLU A 65 9.14 -5.89 8.89
C GLU A 65 9.47 -7.12 8.04
N HIS A 66 9.25 -6.99 6.73
CA HIS A 66 9.57 -8.05 5.77
C HIS A 66 10.07 -7.42 4.46
N PRO A 67 11.09 -8.00 3.78
CA PRO A 67 11.64 -7.41 2.55
C PRO A 67 10.62 -7.17 1.45
N SER A 68 9.57 -7.98 1.38
CA SER A 68 8.52 -7.90 0.34
C SER A 68 7.19 -7.32 0.87
N ILE A 69 7.22 -6.58 1.97
CA ILE A 69 6.12 -5.73 2.46
C ILE A 69 6.62 -4.30 2.50
N PRO A 70 5.92 -3.30 1.93
CA PRO A 70 6.31 -1.90 2.04
C PRO A 70 6.42 -1.48 3.50
N ARG A 71 7.56 -0.93 3.88
CA ARG A 71 7.80 -0.50 5.27
C ARG A 71 6.95 0.74 5.59
N MET A 72 6.21 0.68 6.68
CA MET A 72 5.52 1.84 7.23
C MET A 72 6.51 2.71 8.01
N VAL A 73 6.54 4.02 7.70
CA VAL A 73 7.46 4.98 8.30
C VAL A 73 6.77 5.94 9.26
N ASP A 74 5.49 6.20 9.08
CA ASP A 74 4.74 7.10 9.95
C ASP A 74 3.23 6.81 9.95
N TYR A 75 2.53 7.40 10.93
CA TYR A 75 1.09 7.28 11.12
C TYR A 75 0.52 8.60 11.60
N VAL A 76 -0.58 9.03 11.01
CA VAL A 76 -1.24 10.29 11.32
C VAL A 76 -2.73 10.07 11.52
N GLU A 77 -3.32 10.61 12.58
CA GLU A 77 -4.76 10.72 12.76
C GLU A 77 -5.18 12.16 12.43
N ASN A 78 -6.20 12.32 11.59
CA ASN A 78 -6.76 13.61 11.25
C ASN A 78 -8.27 13.49 10.97
N GLY A 79 -9.08 14.09 11.81
CA GLY A 79 -10.54 13.96 11.76
C GLY A 79 -11.00 12.52 11.91
N ASP A 80 -11.85 12.06 11.00
CA ASP A 80 -12.43 10.72 10.99
C ASP A 80 -11.58 9.70 10.22
N HIS A 81 -10.34 10.07 9.87
CA HIS A 81 -9.41 9.24 9.10
C HIS A 81 -8.07 9.07 9.77
N CYS A 82 -7.39 7.99 9.42
CA CYS A 82 -5.99 7.79 9.69
C CYS A 82 -5.22 7.55 8.39
N TYR A 83 -3.98 7.99 8.38
CA TYR A 83 -3.10 7.98 7.23
C TYR A 83 -1.85 7.19 7.57
N LEU A 84 -1.57 6.16 6.76
CA LEU A 84 -0.36 5.36 6.87
C LEU A 84 0.65 5.87 5.85
N ILE A 85 1.79 6.35 6.30
CA ILE A 85 2.89 6.77 5.43
C ILE A 85 3.83 5.59 5.31
N MET A 86 4.03 5.11 4.09
CA MET A 86 4.80 3.92 3.80
C MET A 86 5.69 4.08 2.57
N GLU A 87 6.60 3.15 2.39
CA GLU A 87 7.47 3.06 1.22
C GLU A 87 6.64 3.10 -0.07
N TYR A 88 7.02 4.00 -0.98
CA TYR A 88 6.41 4.06 -2.31
C TYR A 88 7.10 3.08 -3.24
N ILE A 89 6.40 2.05 -3.65
CA ILE A 89 6.91 1.05 -4.61
C ILE A 89 6.69 1.57 -6.02
N ARG A 90 7.78 1.99 -6.67
CA ARG A 90 7.74 2.39 -8.07
C ARG A 90 7.70 1.14 -8.94
N GLY A 91 6.61 0.96 -9.70
CA GLY A 91 6.39 -0.22 -10.53
C GLY A 91 4.92 -0.39 -10.90
N LYS A 92 4.53 -1.60 -11.29
CA LYS A 92 3.15 -1.96 -11.66
C LYS A 92 2.68 -3.16 -10.85
N SER A 93 1.37 -3.23 -10.59
CA SER A 93 0.80 -4.47 -10.05
C SER A 93 0.78 -5.57 -11.11
N LEU A 94 0.86 -6.83 -10.67
CA LEU A 94 0.71 -7.97 -11.59
C LEU A 94 -0.66 -7.93 -12.27
N GLY A 95 -1.71 -7.47 -11.57
CA GLY A 95 -3.04 -7.29 -12.15
C GLY A 95 -3.07 -6.26 -13.29
N GLN A 96 -2.37 -5.14 -13.14
CA GLN A 96 -2.22 -4.15 -14.20
C GLN A 96 -1.44 -4.72 -15.38
N MET A 97 -0.33 -5.41 -15.14
CA MET A 97 0.48 -6.04 -16.19
C MET A 97 -0.34 -7.07 -16.99
N LEU A 98 -1.15 -7.88 -16.33
CA LEU A 98 -2.07 -8.83 -16.98
C LEU A 98 -3.11 -8.12 -17.86
N LYS A 99 -3.70 -7.02 -17.38
CA LYS A 99 -4.65 -6.20 -18.17
C LYS A 99 -4.00 -5.56 -19.39
N GLU A 100 -2.71 -5.25 -19.32
CA GLU A 100 -1.90 -4.74 -20.43
C GLU A 100 -1.43 -5.85 -21.40
N GLY A 101 -1.80 -7.11 -21.15
CA GLY A 101 -1.47 -8.26 -22.00
C GLY A 101 -0.10 -8.87 -21.73
N HIS A 102 0.52 -8.56 -20.58
CA HIS A 102 1.79 -9.18 -20.20
C HIS A 102 1.61 -10.68 -19.94
N VAL A 103 2.52 -11.48 -20.48
CA VAL A 103 2.58 -12.94 -20.27
C VAL A 103 3.82 -13.24 -19.44
N PHE A 104 3.61 -13.78 -18.25
CA PHE A 104 4.71 -14.17 -17.37
C PHE A 104 5.29 -15.53 -17.78
N ALA A 105 6.61 -15.67 -17.77
CA ALA A 105 7.27 -16.94 -17.90
C ALA A 105 6.99 -17.83 -16.65
N VAL A 106 7.06 -19.15 -16.85
CA VAL A 106 6.80 -20.10 -15.74
C VAL A 106 7.77 -19.87 -14.56
N ASP A 107 9.04 -19.63 -14.85
CA ASP A 107 10.06 -19.39 -13.82
C ASP A 107 9.79 -18.09 -13.03
N GLU A 108 9.28 -17.04 -13.70
CA GLU A 108 8.85 -15.81 -13.03
C GLU A 108 7.67 -16.07 -12.09
N LEU A 109 6.67 -16.84 -12.54
CA LEU A 109 5.51 -17.20 -11.71
C LEU A 109 5.91 -18.03 -10.50
N LEU A 110 6.83 -18.98 -10.66
CA LEU A 110 7.35 -19.77 -9.54
C LEU A 110 8.08 -18.88 -8.53
N SER A 111 8.96 -17.99 -8.99
CA SER A 111 9.66 -17.03 -8.14
C SER A 111 8.71 -16.08 -7.41
N HIS A 112 7.67 -15.59 -8.09
CA HIS A 112 6.64 -14.77 -7.46
C HIS A 112 5.83 -15.56 -6.42
N GLY A 113 5.51 -16.81 -6.71
CA GLY A 113 4.85 -17.74 -5.79
C GLY A 113 5.65 -17.95 -4.51
N ASP A 114 6.95 -18.23 -4.64
CA ASP A 114 7.86 -18.38 -3.49
C ASP A 114 7.90 -17.12 -2.63
N THR A 115 7.95 -15.95 -3.25
CA THR A 115 7.91 -14.66 -2.52
C THR A 115 6.61 -14.49 -1.76
N VAL A 116 5.47 -14.77 -2.38
CA VAL A 116 4.14 -14.67 -1.75
C VAL A 116 4.04 -15.64 -0.57
N LEU A 117 4.49 -16.89 -0.74
CA LEU A 117 4.47 -17.88 0.34
C LEU A 117 5.33 -17.46 1.53
N ALA A 118 6.53 -16.92 1.27
CA ALA A 118 7.40 -16.39 2.33
C ALA A 118 6.76 -15.24 3.11
N VAL A 119 6.06 -14.32 2.43
CA VAL A 119 5.30 -13.23 3.08
C VAL A 119 4.17 -13.78 3.92
N LEU A 120 3.38 -14.73 3.39
CA LEU A 120 2.26 -15.33 4.13
C LEU A 120 2.75 -16.11 5.35
N GLU A 121 3.83 -16.88 5.23
CA GLU A 121 4.46 -17.57 6.36
C GLU A 121 4.88 -16.57 7.45
N TYR A 122 5.52 -15.48 7.06
CA TYR A 122 5.91 -14.41 7.98
C TYR A 122 4.68 -13.79 8.69
N LEU A 123 3.61 -13.45 7.96
CA LEU A 123 2.39 -12.87 8.52
C LEU A 123 1.69 -13.83 9.48
N HIS A 124 1.54 -15.11 9.11
CA HIS A 124 0.91 -16.12 9.95
C HIS A 124 1.74 -16.46 11.19
N GLY A 125 3.06 -16.28 11.13
CA GLY A 125 3.97 -16.47 12.26
C GLY A 125 3.94 -15.34 13.30
N GLN A 126 3.25 -14.22 13.04
CA GLN A 126 3.12 -13.12 13.99
C GLN A 126 2.28 -13.54 15.22
N LYS A 127 2.41 -12.77 16.30
CA LYS A 127 1.63 -13.00 17.55
C LYS A 127 0.92 -11.70 17.96
N PRO A 128 -0.39 -11.58 17.70
CA PRO A 128 -1.28 -12.57 17.06
C PRO A 128 -0.99 -12.73 15.57
N PRO A 129 -1.40 -13.87 14.94
CA PRO A 129 -1.25 -14.07 13.50
C PRO A 129 -1.96 -12.99 12.70
N VAL A 130 -1.33 -12.55 11.61
CA VAL A 130 -1.92 -11.58 10.66
C VAL A 130 -2.39 -12.34 9.43
N TYR A 131 -3.67 -12.20 9.10
CA TYR A 131 -4.26 -12.78 7.89
C TYR A 131 -4.46 -11.69 6.86
N TYR A 132 -3.87 -11.85 5.69
CA TYR A 132 -3.92 -10.84 4.65
C TYR A 132 -5.34 -10.64 4.06
N GLY A 133 -6.04 -11.72 3.77
CA GLY A 133 -7.47 -11.73 3.43
C GLY A 133 -7.86 -11.31 2.01
N ASP A 134 -7.03 -10.55 1.28
CA ASP A 134 -7.31 -10.04 -0.07
C ASP A 134 -6.15 -10.28 -1.05
N LEU A 135 -5.65 -11.52 -1.07
CA LEU A 135 -4.56 -11.90 -1.97
C LEU A 135 -5.08 -11.99 -3.42
N LYS A 136 -4.59 -11.08 -4.26
CA LYS A 136 -4.93 -10.99 -5.69
C LYS A 136 -3.82 -10.30 -6.46
N PRO A 137 -3.75 -10.47 -7.80
CA PRO A 137 -2.70 -9.85 -8.62
C PRO A 137 -2.64 -8.30 -8.52
N ASP A 138 -3.76 -7.64 -8.26
CA ASP A 138 -3.79 -6.18 -8.09
C ASP A 138 -3.05 -5.70 -6.84
N ASN A 139 -2.88 -6.59 -5.83
CA ASN A 139 -2.18 -6.31 -4.58
C ASN A 139 -0.73 -6.83 -4.56
N LEU A 140 -0.22 -7.30 -5.68
CA LEU A 140 1.16 -7.74 -5.88
C LEU A 140 1.87 -6.75 -6.80
N MET A 141 2.75 -5.92 -6.22
CA MET A 141 3.49 -4.89 -6.95
C MET A 141 4.87 -5.40 -7.36
N LEU A 142 5.13 -5.44 -8.66
CA LEU A 142 6.47 -5.68 -9.20
C LEU A 142 7.15 -4.33 -9.38
N SER A 143 8.22 -4.09 -8.62
CA SER A 143 8.99 -2.85 -8.70
C SER A 143 9.79 -2.78 -9.99
N ASP A 144 10.22 -1.56 -10.37
CA ASP A 144 11.10 -1.33 -11.53
C ASP A 144 12.45 -2.06 -11.39
N SER A 145 12.84 -2.44 -10.18
CA SER A 145 14.04 -3.26 -9.92
C SER A 145 13.79 -4.77 -9.99
N GLY A 146 12.58 -5.21 -10.32
CA GLY A 146 12.22 -6.63 -10.45
C GLY A 146 11.86 -7.32 -9.12
N LYS A 147 11.70 -6.57 -8.04
CA LYS A 147 11.32 -7.12 -6.73
C LYS A 147 9.81 -7.09 -6.53
N LEU A 148 9.24 -8.20 -6.06
CA LEU A 148 7.82 -8.33 -5.76
C LEU A 148 7.52 -7.90 -4.32
N TYR A 149 6.43 -7.13 -4.17
CA TYR A 149 5.88 -6.68 -2.89
C TYR A 149 4.40 -7.06 -2.76
N LEU A 150 3.99 -7.46 -1.58
CA LEU A 150 2.59 -7.55 -1.16
C LEU A 150 2.19 -6.22 -0.52
N VAL A 151 1.20 -5.50 -1.12
CA VAL A 151 0.82 -4.13 -0.76
C VAL A 151 -0.61 -4.03 -0.23
#